data_755bf7a29bb7ec27eb08381db5c1e02d
#
_entry.id   755bf7a29bb7ec27eb08381db5c1e02d
#
_cell.length_a   1.000
_cell.length_b   1.000
_cell.length_c   1.000
_cell.angle_alpha   90.00
_cell.angle_beta   90.00
_cell.angle_gamma   90.00
#
_symmetry.space_group_name_H-M   'P 1'
#
loop_
_entity.id
_entity.type
_entity.pdbx_description
1 polymer ?
#
loop_
_entity_poly.entity_id
_entity_poly.type
_entity_poly.pdbx_seq_one_letter_code
_entity_poly.pdbx_strand_id
1 'polypeptide(L)'
;DALPIYEIPFTKAAAIGTKKVITEHSTIGVVVTCDGSFGEIAAKQYEPAEEETIKQLKALKKPFVVLLNTIHPYSESTKQLAAEKEEKYQTKVLPMNLEQMKKEDIYEIIKSVLMEFPISSIGFYVPRWTEMLKKDHPLKMELLQMARDVITEKTTMRDIYEEQEKEYEYITGQKLESVAMDSGEVVITVKVGDVYYYEFLSETTGMEIHNEYEFIKIMGELAKKKKEYEEVGEALAAVKQRGYGVVTPTKEEIVLEEPQIVKHGSKYGVKIKASAPSIHMIRANISTEIAPIVGEEYQAKDLMDYIEQGSNQPGESMWDVNIFGKTLEQLVGDGMQTKALKMTDESQQKLQDTMEKIINESNGGLVCIII
;
A
#
# COMPACT_ATOMS: atom_id res chain seq x y z
N ASP A 1 -46.08 36.61 28.37
CA ASP A 1 -47.29 35.81 28.00
C ASP A 1 -47.35 34.61 28.92
N ALA A 2 -48.21 34.65 29.94
CA ALA A 2 -48.46 33.51 30.80
C ALA A 2 -49.23 32.47 29.99
N LEU A 3 -48.60 31.32 29.80
CA LEU A 3 -49.27 30.18 29.20
C LEU A 3 -50.49 29.77 30.01
N PRO A 4 -51.64 29.48 29.40
CA PRO A 4 -52.85 29.13 30.13
C PRO A 4 -52.59 27.89 30.98
N ILE A 5 -52.88 27.97 32.27
CA ILE A 5 -52.77 26.84 33.20
C ILE A 5 -54.00 25.94 32.93
N TYR A 6 -53.79 24.82 32.28
CA TYR A 6 -54.82 23.79 32.12
C TYR A 6 -54.66 22.76 33.23
N GLU A 7 -55.73 22.41 33.87
CA GLU A 7 -55.78 21.27 34.77
C GLU A 7 -55.69 19.98 33.97
N ILE A 8 -54.57 19.27 34.13
CA ILE A 8 -54.35 17.96 33.48
C ILE A 8 -54.14 16.93 34.58
N PRO A 9 -54.57 15.66 34.36
CA PRO A 9 -54.31 14.57 35.31
C PRO A 9 -52.81 14.48 35.62
N PHE A 10 -52.45 14.23 36.87
CA PHE A 10 -51.05 14.15 37.33
C PHE A 10 -50.21 13.18 36.48
N THR A 11 -50.80 12.02 36.16
CA THR A 11 -50.13 11.03 35.28
C THR A 11 -49.74 11.61 33.90
N LYS A 12 -50.62 12.42 33.32
CA LYS A 12 -50.37 13.08 32.03
C LYS A 12 -49.34 14.21 32.16
N ALA A 13 -49.40 14.96 33.25
CA ALA A 13 -48.40 16.00 33.55
C ALA A 13 -46.98 15.38 33.74
N ALA A 14 -46.91 14.29 34.51
CA ALA A 14 -45.67 13.55 34.72
C ALA A 14 -45.09 13.03 33.44
N ALA A 15 -45.91 12.40 32.56
CA ALA A 15 -45.46 11.90 31.27
C ALA A 15 -44.93 13.02 30.34
N ILE A 16 -45.62 14.18 30.30
CA ILE A 16 -45.17 15.33 29.49
C ILE A 16 -43.86 15.90 30.07
N GLY A 17 -43.75 16.05 31.39
CA GLY A 17 -42.55 16.50 32.06
C GLY A 17 -41.35 15.62 31.82
N THR A 18 -41.50 14.29 32.00
CA THR A 18 -40.47 13.30 31.75
C THR A 18 -40.04 13.35 30.30
N LYS A 19 -40.98 13.35 29.36
CA LYS A 19 -40.67 13.44 27.93
C LYS A 19 -39.88 14.68 27.61
N LYS A 20 -40.25 15.83 28.12
CA LYS A 20 -39.56 17.13 27.89
C LYS A 20 -38.14 17.11 28.45
N VAL A 21 -37.94 16.59 29.66
CA VAL A 21 -36.62 16.46 30.27
C VAL A 21 -35.74 15.55 29.43
N ILE A 22 -36.26 14.40 29.02
CA ILE A 22 -35.51 13.44 28.20
C ILE A 22 -35.15 14.04 26.83
N THR A 23 -36.07 14.77 26.18
CA THR A 23 -35.84 15.29 24.82
C THR A 23 -34.94 16.52 24.80
N GLU A 24 -35.19 17.50 25.69
CA GLU A 24 -34.62 18.85 25.59
C GLU A 24 -33.46 19.12 26.57
N HIS A 25 -33.45 18.43 27.72
CA HIS A 25 -32.56 18.80 28.84
C HIS A 25 -31.56 17.71 29.26
N SER A 26 -31.64 16.50 28.74
CA SER A 26 -30.71 15.44 29.10
C SER A 26 -29.80 15.05 27.93
N THR A 27 -28.52 14.88 28.19
CA THR A 27 -27.56 14.32 27.23
C THR A 27 -27.48 12.80 27.38
N ILE A 28 -27.65 12.30 28.62
CA ILE A 28 -27.60 10.87 28.98
C ILE A 28 -28.84 10.51 29.78
N GLY A 29 -29.22 9.25 29.76
CA GLY A 29 -30.29 8.68 30.56
C GLY A 29 -29.80 7.72 31.63
N VAL A 30 -30.38 7.78 32.80
CA VAL A 30 -30.24 6.76 33.84
C VAL A 30 -31.65 6.30 34.23
N VAL A 31 -31.99 5.07 33.83
CA VAL A 31 -33.29 4.48 34.13
C VAL A 31 -33.16 3.71 35.44
N VAL A 32 -33.93 4.08 36.47
CA VAL A 32 -33.94 3.37 37.71
C VAL A 32 -35.17 2.46 37.76
N THR A 33 -34.92 1.16 37.93
CA THR A 33 -35.96 0.14 38.18
C THR A 33 -35.70 -0.61 39.49
N CYS A 34 -36.61 -1.45 39.91
CA CYS A 34 -36.51 -2.20 41.17
C CYS A 34 -36.87 -3.69 40.95
N ASP A 35 -36.22 -4.55 41.68
CA ASP A 35 -36.55 -5.99 41.76
C ASP A 35 -37.71 -6.31 42.69
N GLY A 36 -38.34 -5.30 43.28
CA GLY A 36 -39.40 -5.45 44.25
C GLY A 36 -38.93 -5.64 45.72
N SER A 37 -37.62 -5.56 45.95
CA SER A 37 -37.05 -5.67 47.30
C SER A 37 -37.20 -4.38 48.11
N PHE A 38 -37.50 -3.26 47.45
CA PHE A 38 -37.79 -1.97 48.09
C PHE A 38 -39.27 -1.62 48.01
N GLY A 39 -39.89 -1.31 49.16
CA GLY A 39 -41.28 -0.85 49.24
C GLY A 39 -42.30 -1.98 49.02
N GLU A 40 -43.55 -1.61 48.79
CA GLU A 40 -44.69 -2.50 48.68
C GLU A 40 -45.05 -2.87 47.23
N ILE A 41 -44.32 -2.35 46.23
CA ILE A 41 -44.62 -2.52 44.81
C ILE A 41 -43.83 -3.72 44.27
N ALA A 42 -44.55 -4.72 43.75
CA ALA A 42 -43.93 -5.88 43.15
C ALA A 42 -43.17 -5.55 41.86
N ALA A 43 -42.07 -6.26 41.59
CA ALA A 43 -41.22 -6.06 40.40
C ALA A 43 -42.00 -5.93 39.07
N LYS A 44 -43.00 -6.79 38.84
CA LYS A 44 -43.84 -6.80 37.64
C LYS A 44 -44.63 -5.51 37.41
N GLN A 45 -44.84 -4.71 38.43
CA GLN A 45 -45.59 -3.45 38.30
C GLN A 45 -44.74 -2.32 37.77
N TYR A 46 -43.38 -2.44 37.83
CA TYR A 46 -42.46 -1.47 37.24
C TYR A 46 -42.27 -1.68 35.74
N GLU A 47 -42.42 -2.96 35.24
CA GLU A 47 -42.09 -3.32 33.87
C GLU A 47 -42.75 -2.44 32.77
N PRO A 48 -44.05 -2.13 32.81
CA PRO A 48 -44.65 -1.28 31.77
C PRO A 48 -44.09 0.12 31.66
N ALA A 49 -43.79 0.75 32.80
CA ALA A 49 -43.22 2.09 32.86
C ALA A 49 -41.72 2.09 32.43
N GLU A 50 -41.00 1.02 32.83
CA GLU A 50 -39.61 0.79 32.44
C GLU A 50 -39.49 0.61 30.93
N GLU A 51 -40.30 -0.26 30.34
CA GLU A 51 -40.28 -0.52 28.88
C GLU A 51 -40.63 0.72 28.07
N GLU A 52 -41.65 1.49 28.49
CA GLU A 52 -42.03 2.73 27.79
C GLU A 52 -40.91 3.78 27.86
N THR A 53 -40.26 3.94 29.01
CA THR A 53 -39.15 4.88 29.19
C THR A 53 -37.94 4.49 28.33
N ILE A 54 -37.58 3.19 28.33
CA ILE A 54 -36.48 2.67 27.54
C ILE A 54 -36.76 2.83 26.03
N LYS A 55 -38.01 2.56 25.61
CA LYS A 55 -38.43 2.75 24.22
C LYS A 55 -38.29 4.20 23.79
N GLN A 56 -38.65 5.16 24.65
CA GLN A 56 -38.49 6.59 24.36
C GLN A 56 -37.00 6.98 24.25
N LEU A 57 -36.15 6.53 25.15
CA LEU A 57 -34.70 6.79 25.11
C LEU A 57 -34.07 6.23 23.83
N LYS A 58 -34.43 4.98 23.47
CA LYS A 58 -33.96 4.37 22.21
C LYS A 58 -34.42 5.13 20.97
N ALA A 59 -35.69 5.57 20.94
CA ALA A 59 -36.22 6.36 19.83
C ALA A 59 -35.50 7.69 19.65
N LEU A 60 -34.99 8.28 20.74
CA LEU A 60 -34.22 9.52 20.74
C LEU A 60 -32.72 9.30 20.51
N LYS A 61 -32.27 8.03 20.39
CA LYS A 61 -30.86 7.64 20.26
C LYS A 61 -29.96 8.25 21.34
N LYS A 62 -30.48 8.40 22.56
CA LYS A 62 -29.71 8.88 23.70
C LYS A 62 -29.04 7.73 24.42
N PRO A 63 -27.75 7.85 24.78
CA PRO A 63 -27.08 6.83 25.59
C PRO A 63 -27.71 6.76 26.97
N PHE A 64 -27.95 5.54 27.45
CA PHE A 64 -28.53 5.32 28.77
C PHE A 64 -28.08 4.01 29.37
N VAL A 65 -28.18 3.92 30.69
CA VAL A 65 -27.99 2.68 31.45
C VAL A 65 -29.20 2.43 32.34
N VAL A 66 -29.40 1.18 32.73
CA VAL A 66 -30.47 0.82 33.67
C VAL A 66 -29.83 0.46 35.02
N LEU A 67 -30.30 1.09 36.09
CA LEU A 67 -29.93 0.76 37.45
C LEU A 67 -31.05 -0.12 38.06
N LEU A 68 -30.72 -1.36 38.38
CA LEU A 68 -31.60 -2.27 39.07
C LEU A 68 -31.40 -2.08 40.58
N ASN A 69 -32.26 -1.28 41.21
CA ASN A 69 -32.20 -1.06 42.63
C ASN A 69 -32.64 -2.28 43.41
N THR A 70 -31.77 -2.82 44.25
CA THR A 70 -31.95 -4.06 44.99
C THR A 70 -31.25 -4.05 46.35
N ILE A 71 -31.83 -4.71 47.34
CA ILE A 71 -31.19 -4.91 48.65
C ILE A 71 -30.01 -5.91 48.54
N HIS A 72 -30.06 -6.81 47.57
CA HIS A 72 -29.08 -7.89 47.39
C HIS A 72 -28.31 -7.84 46.06
N PRO A 73 -27.50 -6.79 45.77
CA PRO A 73 -26.87 -6.57 44.46
C PRO A 73 -25.93 -7.70 44.04
N TYR A 74 -25.40 -8.47 44.98
CA TYR A 74 -24.42 -9.53 44.69
C TYR A 74 -25.02 -10.94 44.63
N SER A 75 -26.35 -11.10 44.83
CA SER A 75 -26.99 -12.39 44.76
C SER A 75 -27.04 -12.94 43.32
N GLU A 76 -26.97 -14.27 43.19
CA GLU A 76 -27.06 -14.90 41.87
C GLU A 76 -28.40 -14.65 41.18
N SER A 77 -29.49 -14.61 41.93
CA SER A 77 -30.82 -14.27 41.39
C SER A 77 -30.88 -12.87 40.81
N THR A 78 -30.26 -11.90 41.48
CA THR A 78 -30.19 -10.50 40.98
C THR A 78 -29.30 -10.38 39.74
N LYS A 79 -28.18 -11.10 39.71
CA LYS A 79 -27.31 -11.13 38.51
C LYS A 79 -28.03 -11.76 37.32
N GLN A 80 -28.77 -12.82 37.51
CA GLN A 80 -29.58 -13.43 36.44
C GLN A 80 -30.65 -12.46 35.94
N LEU A 81 -31.38 -11.80 36.84
CA LEU A 81 -32.38 -10.80 36.46
C LEU A 81 -31.75 -9.61 35.71
N ALA A 82 -30.59 -9.19 36.14
CA ALA A 82 -29.84 -8.13 35.42
C ALA A 82 -29.45 -8.58 34.01
N ALA A 83 -28.94 -9.80 33.85
CA ALA A 83 -28.56 -10.36 32.56
C ALA A 83 -29.76 -10.51 31.62
N GLU A 84 -30.92 -11.02 32.13
CA GLU A 84 -32.17 -11.11 31.36
C GLU A 84 -32.63 -9.72 30.86
N LYS A 85 -32.51 -8.71 31.71
CA LYS A 85 -32.86 -7.32 31.33
C LYS A 85 -31.82 -6.71 30.35
N GLU A 86 -30.53 -7.02 30.50
CA GLU A 86 -29.49 -6.59 29.54
C GLU A 86 -29.80 -7.16 28.16
N GLU A 87 -30.11 -8.46 28.06
CA GLU A 87 -30.48 -9.12 26.80
C GLU A 87 -31.76 -8.50 26.22
N LYS A 88 -32.78 -8.27 27.05
CA LYS A 88 -34.05 -7.68 26.62
C LYS A 88 -33.90 -6.25 26.11
N TYR A 89 -33.13 -5.43 26.83
CA TYR A 89 -32.97 -4.01 26.53
C TYR A 89 -31.74 -3.65 25.70
N GLN A 90 -30.88 -4.59 25.43
CA GLN A 90 -29.64 -4.37 24.69
C GLN A 90 -28.86 -3.14 25.20
N THR A 91 -28.78 -3.02 26.53
CA THR A 91 -28.07 -1.96 27.24
C THR A 91 -27.62 -2.45 28.61
N LYS A 92 -26.62 -1.81 29.19
CA LYS A 92 -26.07 -2.23 30.49
C LYS A 92 -27.08 -2.06 31.61
N VAL A 93 -27.24 -3.13 32.43
CA VAL A 93 -28.06 -3.17 33.64
C VAL A 93 -27.15 -3.35 34.85
N LEU A 94 -27.14 -2.39 35.76
CA LEU A 94 -26.29 -2.38 36.93
C LEU A 94 -27.12 -2.66 38.18
N PRO A 95 -27.00 -3.84 38.79
CA PRO A 95 -27.65 -4.14 40.08
C PRO A 95 -26.87 -3.44 41.20
N MET A 96 -27.56 -2.59 41.98
CA MET A 96 -26.95 -1.87 43.08
C MET A 96 -27.96 -1.47 44.13
N ASN A 97 -27.48 -1.19 45.32
CA ASN A 97 -28.32 -0.62 46.41
C ASN A 97 -28.14 0.94 46.40
N LEU A 98 -29.12 1.63 45.87
CA LEU A 98 -29.04 3.09 45.72
C LEU A 98 -29.07 3.85 47.07
N GLU A 99 -29.60 3.24 48.15
CA GLU A 99 -29.56 3.85 49.50
C GLU A 99 -28.14 3.76 50.10
N GLN A 100 -27.36 2.77 49.73
CA GLN A 100 -26.02 2.55 50.26
C GLN A 100 -24.92 2.82 49.24
N MET A 101 -25.20 3.65 48.22
CA MET A 101 -24.32 3.98 47.14
C MET A 101 -22.98 4.59 47.62
N LYS A 102 -21.86 4.03 47.08
CA LYS A 102 -20.52 4.49 47.36
C LYS A 102 -19.96 5.28 46.15
N LYS A 103 -18.82 5.87 46.35
CA LYS A 103 -18.12 6.63 45.29
C LYS A 103 -17.77 5.72 44.10
N GLU A 104 -17.38 4.48 44.37
CA GLU A 104 -17.05 3.48 43.38
C GLU A 104 -18.25 3.14 42.49
N ASP A 105 -19.46 3.05 43.06
CA ASP A 105 -20.69 2.79 42.32
C ASP A 105 -21.01 3.93 41.35
N ILE A 106 -20.78 5.18 41.77
CA ILE A 106 -20.96 6.35 40.91
C ILE A 106 -19.99 6.31 39.73
N TYR A 107 -18.71 5.91 39.94
CA TYR A 107 -17.76 5.74 38.88
C TYR A 107 -18.19 4.64 37.90
N GLU A 108 -18.71 3.54 38.38
CA GLU A 108 -19.21 2.45 37.55
C GLU A 108 -20.40 2.89 36.69
N ILE A 109 -21.33 3.66 37.26
CA ILE A 109 -22.46 4.23 36.51
C ILE A 109 -21.95 5.15 35.39
N ILE A 110 -21.08 6.10 35.71
CA ILE A 110 -20.54 7.05 34.74
C ILE A 110 -19.76 6.31 33.62
N LYS A 111 -18.91 5.36 34.00
CA LYS A 111 -18.17 4.54 33.05
C LYS A 111 -19.11 3.78 32.12
N SER A 112 -20.14 3.13 32.69
CA SER A 112 -21.11 2.37 31.91
C SER A 112 -21.92 3.26 30.96
N VAL A 113 -22.31 4.47 31.39
CA VAL A 113 -22.97 5.43 30.51
C VAL A 113 -22.05 5.86 29.35
N LEU A 114 -20.78 6.13 29.64
CA LEU A 114 -19.81 6.50 28.59
C LEU A 114 -19.62 5.39 27.54
N MET A 115 -19.71 4.14 27.97
CA MET A 115 -19.62 2.99 27.04
C MET A 115 -20.85 2.89 26.11
N GLU A 116 -21.99 3.44 26.49
CA GLU A 116 -23.20 3.48 25.65
C GLU A 116 -23.21 4.66 24.65
N PHE A 117 -22.19 5.51 24.65
CA PHE A 117 -22.11 6.61 23.69
C PHE A 117 -21.93 6.06 22.27
N PRO A 118 -22.60 6.68 21.28
CA PRO A 118 -22.47 6.26 19.90
C PRO A 118 -21.09 6.62 19.34
N ILE A 119 -20.59 5.77 18.45
CA ILE A 119 -19.39 6.07 17.68
C ILE A 119 -19.77 7.05 16.57
N SER A 120 -19.04 8.15 16.46
CA SER A 120 -19.23 9.16 15.43
C SER A 120 -18.41 8.89 14.17
N SER A 121 -17.19 8.39 14.35
CA SER A 121 -16.30 8.03 13.25
C SER A 121 -15.31 6.93 13.64
N ILE A 122 -14.94 6.11 12.65
CA ILE A 122 -13.91 5.09 12.82
C ILE A 122 -12.84 5.31 11.77
N GLY A 123 -11.63 5.60 12.23
CA GLY A 123 -10.44 5.72 11.40
C GLY A 123 -9.67 4.39 11.38
N PHE A 124 -9.16 4.00 10.19
CA PHE A 124 -8.34 2.81 10.03
C PHE A 124 -6.93 3.21 9.58
N TYR A 125 -5.92 2.83 10.35
CA TYR A 125 -4.54 2.88 9.91
C TYR A 125 -4.15 1.54 9.30
N VAL A 126 -3.90 1.55 8.00
CA VAL A 126 -3.42 0.40 7.23
C VAL A 126 -1.98 0.64 6.77
N PRO A 127 -1.17 -0.39 6.49
CA PRO A 127 0.18 -0.21 5.96
C PRO A 127 0.15 0.60 4.65
N ARG A 128 0.94 1.66 4.55
CA ARG A 128 0.90 2.62 3.42
C ARG A 128 1.09 1.97 2.04
N TRP A 129 1.88 0.92 1.96
CA TRP A 129 2.11 0.21 0.70
C TRP A 129 0.81 -0.37 0.10
N THR A 130 -0.21 -0.67 0.93
CA THR A 130 -1.50 -1.17 0.46
C THR A 130 -2.27 -0.15 -0.40
N GLU A 131 -1.93 1.14 -0.30
CA GLU A 131 -2.50 2.18 -1.17
C GLU A 131 -2.10 1.98 -2.63
N MET A 132 -0.92 1.40 -2.89
CA MET A 132 -0.38 1.13 -4.23
C MET A 132 -1.07 -0.06 -4.91
N LEU A 133 -1.76 -0.92 -4.15
CA LEU A 133 -2.50 -2.06 -4.69
C LEU A 133 -3.61 -1.60 -5.65
N LYS A 134 -3.83 -2.36 -6.71
CA LYS A 134 -4.96 -2.14 -7.63
C LYS A 134 -6.28 -2.24 -6.88
N LYS A 135 -7.34 -1.60 -7.40
CA LYS A 135 -8.65 -1.58 -6.74
C LYS A 135 -9.29 -2.95 -6.58
N ASP A 136 -9.00 -3.86 -7.48
CA ASP A 136 -9.48 -5.24 -7.55
C ASP A 136 -8.56 -6.26 -6.86
N HIS A 137 -7.49 -5.80 -6.23
CA HIS A 137 -6.55 -6.70 -5.53
C HIS A 137 -7.25 -7.34 -4.31
N PRO A 138 -7.15 -8.69 -4.12
CA PRO A 138 -7.85 -9.41 -3.05
C PRO A 138 -7.61 -8.84 -1.65
N LEU A 139 -6.36 -8.57 -1.29
CA LEU A 139 -6.00 -7.94 -0.02
C LEU A 139 -6.70 -6.59 0.18
N LYS A 140 -6.75 -5.75 -0.85
CA LYS A 140 -7.42 -4.44 -0.76
C LYS A 140 -8.92 -4.58 -0.59
N MET A 141 -9.53 -5.56 -1.27
CA MET A 141 -10.94 -5.87 -1.12
C MET A 141 -11.26 -6.38 0.28
N GLU A 142 -10.39 -7.20 0.86
CA GLU A 142 -10.56 -7.69 2.24
C GLU A 142 -10.43 -6.56 3.27
N LEU A 143 -9.46 -5.65 3.13
CA LEU A 143 -9.35 -4.45 3.98
C LEU A 143 -10.62 -3.60 3.94
N LEU A 144 -11.19 -3.41 2.77
CA LEU A 144 -12.44 -2.67 2.62
C LEU A 144 -13.64 -3.42 3.21
N GLN A 145 -13.67 -4.75 3.09
CA GLN A 145 -14.70 -5.56 3.68
C GLN A 145 -14.62 -5.53 5.21
N MET A 146 -13.43 -5.70 5.77
CA MET A 146 -13.17 -5.58 7.22
C MET A 146 -13.66 -4.22 7.74
N ALA A 147 -13.32 -3.13 7.05
CA ALA A 147 -13.76 -1.81 7.47
C ALA A 147 -15.29 -1.68 7.46
N ARG A 148 -15.98 -2.23 6.47
CA ARG A 148 -17.46 -2.26 6.40
C ARG A 148 -18.05 -3.07 7.54
N ASP A 149 -17.48 -4.24 7.82
CA ASP A 149 -17.92 -5.11 8.89
C ASP A 149 -17.84 -4.38 10.24
N VAL A 150 -16.68 -3.78 10.54
CA VAL A 150 -16.49 -3.00 11.77
C VAL A 150 -17.47 -1.84 11.88
N ILE A 151 -17.68 -1.05 10.82
CA ILE A 151 -18.61 0.09 10.83
C ILE A 151 -20.06 -0.38 11.02
N THR A 152 -20.40 -1.55 10.51
CA THR A 152 -21.77 -2.08 10.60
C THR A 152 -22.06 -2.69 11.97
N GLU A 153 -21.08 -3.40 12.54
CA GLU A 153 -21.24 -4.14 13.79
C GLU A 153 -20.99 -3.28 15.03
N LYS A 154 -20.09 -2.30 14.95
CA LYS A 154 -19.68 -1.46 16.08
C LYS A 154 -20.41 -0.13 16.05
N THR A 155 -21.40 0.04 16.90
CA THR A 155 -22.25 1.24 16.97
C THR A 155 -22.03 2.07 18.22
N THR A 156 -21.60 1.45 19.31
CA THR A 156 -21.35 2.09 20.60
C THR A 156 -19.89 1.89 21.04
N MET A 157 -19.45 2.73 21.98
CA MET A 157 -18.11 2.58 22.56
C MET A 157 -17.90 1.22 23.21
N ARG A 158 -18.93 0.62 23.78
CA ARG A 158 -18.89 -0.74 24.34
C ARG A 158 -18.48 -1.76 23.28
N ASP A 159 -19.10 -1.67 22.10
CA ASP A 159 -18.89 -2.65 21.02
C ASP A 159 -17.42 -2.69 20.56
N ILE A 160 -16.69 -1.59 20.72
CA ILE A 160 -15.26 -1.51 20.34
C ILE A 160 -14.37 -2.38 21.21
N TYR A 161 -14.74 -2.57 22.47
CA TYR A 161 -13.96 -3.40 23.42
C TYR A 161 -14.33 -4.87 23.36
N GLU A 162 -15.39 -5.24 22.63
CA GLU A 162 -15.73 -6.64 22.36
C GLU A 162 -14.81 -7.20 21.29
N GLU A 163 -14.26 -8.40 21.55
CA GLU A 163 -13.39 -9.09 20.60
C GLU A 163 -14.14 -9.42 19.30
N GLN A 164 -13.44 -9.27 18.19
CA GLN A 164 -13.94 -9.73 16.89
C GLN A 164 -13.58 -11.19 16.70
N GLU A 165 -14.58 -12.02 16.42
CA GLU A 165 -14.38 -13.44 16.09
C GLU A 165 -14.08 -13.67 14.60
N LYS A 166 -14.08 -12.63 13.78
CA LYS A 166 -13.92 -12.74 12.32
C LYS A 166 -12.45 -12.93 11.94
N GLU A 167 -12.16 -14.03 11.28
CA GLU A 167 -10.85 -14.30 10.69
C GLU A 167 -10.80 -13.77 9.26
N TYR A 168 -9.63 -13.23 8.88
CA TYR A 168 -9.32 -12.70 7.57
C TYR A 168 -8.05 -13.37 7.04
N GLU A 169 -7.94 -13.51 5.73
CA GLU A 169 -6.82 -14.20 5.09
C GLU A 169 -5.52 -13.36 5.16
N TYR A 170 -5.64 -12.07 4.86
CA TYR A 170 -4.49 -11.15 4.77
C TYR A 170 -4.23 -10.36 6.04
N ILE A 171 -5.24 -10.21 6.88
CA ILE A 171 -5.19 -9.39 8.11
C ILE A 171 -4.82 -10.27 9.29
N THR A 172 -3.66 -10.01 9.88
CA THR A 172 -3.14 -10.77 11.03
C THR A 172 -3.55 -10.20 12.38
N GLY A 173 -4.16 -9.02 12.40
CA GLY A 173 -4.67 -8.43 13.64
C GLY A 173 -5.19 -7.02 13.47
N GLN A 174 -6.03 -6.66 14.44
CA GLN A 174 -6.58 -5.33 14.60
C GLN A 174 -6.24 -4.86 16.00
N LYS A 175 -5.76 -3.64 16.13
CA LYS A 175 -5.42 -3.05 17.42
C LYS A 175 -6.13 -1.72 17.59
N LEU A 176 -6.85 -1.57 18.67
CA LEU A 176 -7.40 -0.30 19.08
C LEU A 176 -6.25 0.67 19.44
N GLU A 177 -6.09 1.74 18.68
CA GLU A 177 -5.02 2.71 18.87
C GLU A 177 -5.44 3.84 19.82
N SER A 178 -6.61 4.41 19.58
CA SER A 178 -7.16 5.46 20.42
C SER A 178 -8.68 5.48 20.38
N VAL A 179 -9.27 5.97 21.48
CA VAL A 179 -10.70 6.23 21.62
C VAL A 179 -10.85 7.62 22.23
N ALA A 180 -11.49 8.53 21.54
CA ALA A 180 -11.83 9.85 22.00
C ALA A 180 -13.30 9.87 22.45
N MET A 181 -13.52 9.72 23.76
CA MET A 181 -14.86 9.63 24.36
C MET A 181 -15.69 10.92 24.20
N ASP A 182 -15.04 12.06 24.05
CA ASP A 182 -15.67 13.37 23.89
C ASP A 182 -16.23 13.61 22.50
N SER A 183 -15.54 13.13 21.48
CA SER A 183 -15.93 13.27 20.06
C SER A 183 -16.60 12.05 19.48
N GLY A 184 -16.45 10.88 20.11
CA GLY A 184 -16.93 9.62 19.59
C GLY A 184 -16.02 9.04 18.49
N GLU A 185 -14.78 9.49 18.40
CA GLU A 185 -13.83 9.02 17.40
C GLU A 185 -13.05 7.81 17.90
N VAL A 186 -12.92 6.82 17.03
CA VAL A 186 -12.18 5.59 17.27
C VAL A 186 -11.15 5.40 16.18
N VAL A 187 -9.94 4.99 16.55
CA VAL A 187 -8.87 4.68 15.61
C VAL A 187 -8.39 3.25 15.81
N ILE A 188 -8.41 2.49 14.72
CA ILE A 188 -8.00 1.09 14.69
C ILE A 188 -6.80 0.94 13.76
N THR A 189 -5.72 0.35 14.27
CA THR A 189 -4.55 -0.01 13.47
C THR A 189 -4.70 -1.45 12.99
N VAL A 190 -4.62 -1.64 11.69
CA VAL A 190 -4.75 -2.93 11.01
C VAL A 190 -3.38 -3.46 10.64
N LYS A 191 -3.09 -4.69 11.02
CA LYS A 191 -1.86 -5.39 10.66
C LYS A 191 -2.12 -6.36 9.52
N VAL A 192 -1.33 -6.26 8.48
CA VAL A 192 -1.29 -7.19 7.35
C VAL A 192 -0.06 -8.07 7.51
N GLY A 193 -0.14 -9.33 7.10
CA GLY A 193 1.00 -10.24 7.19
C GLY A 193 2.19 -9.76 6.36
N ASP A 194 3.39 -9.80 6.94
CA ASP A 194 4.62 -9.31 6.29
C ASP A 194 4.93 -10.03 4.98
N VAL A 195 4.51 -11.29 4.84
CA VAL A 195 4.68 -12.08 3.61
C VAL A 195 4.06 -11.39 2.40
N TYR A 196 2.89 -10.80 2.55
CA TYR A 196 2.16 -10.13 1.47
C TYR A 196 2.83 -8.82 1.01
N TYR A 197 3.59 -8.18 1.89
CA TYR A 197 4.43 -7.04 1.51
C TYR A 197 5.54 -7.46 0.55
N TYR A 198 6.21 -8.57 0.82
CA TYR A 198 7.29 -9.07 -0.04
C TYR A 198 6.75 -9.67 -1.35
N GLU A 199 5.59 -10.32 -1.33
CA GLU A 199 4.89 -10.75 -2.55
C GLU A 199 4.57 -9.54 -3.44
N PHE A 200 4.00 -8.48 -2.88
CA PHE A 200 3.73 -7.23 -3.61
C PHE A 200 5.00 -6.60 -4.20
N LEU A 201 6.10 -6.58 -3.43
CA LEU A 201 7.38 -6.12 -3.94
C LEU A 201 7.87 -6.97 -5.11
N SER A 202 7.77 -8.29 -5.00
CA SER A 202 8.18 -9.24 -6.05
C SER A 202 7.37 -9.04 -7.33
N GLU A 203 6.06 -8.93 -7.22
CA GLU A 203 5.17 -8.66 -8.36
C GLU A 203 5.47 -7.32 -9.04
N THR A 204 5.71 -6.28 -8.24
CA THR A 204 5.93 -4.92 -8.76
C THR A 204 7.30 -4.77 -9.43
N THR A 205 8.32 -5.43 -8.89
CA THR A 205 9.70 -5.30 -9.34
C THR A 205 10.11 -6.36 -10.35
N GLY A 206 9.38 -7.48 -10.43
CA GLY A 206 9.76 -8.67 -11.18
C GLY A 206 10.97 -9.40 -10.58
N MET A 207 11.32 -9.13 -9.32
CA MET A 207 12.43 -9.74 -8.59
C MET A 207 11.86 -10.59 -7.45
N GLU A 208 12.46 -11.75 -7.19
CA GLU A 208 12.09 -12.60 -6.06
C GLU A 208 12.61 -11.97 -4.74
N ILE A 209 11.68 -11.54 -3.88
CA ILE A 209 11.95 -10.91 -2.59
C ILE A 209 11.04 -11.58 -1.55
N HIS A 210 11.62 -12.28 -0.58
CA HIS A 210 10.85 -13.03 0.41
C HIS A 210 10.99 -12.47 1.84
N ASN A 211 11.98 -11.62 2.08
CA ASN A 211 12.26 -11.06 3.39
C ASN A 211 13.07 -9.77 3.31
N GLU A 212 13.22 -9.10 4.46
CA GLU A 212 13.94 -7.83 4.58
C GLU A 212 15.42 -7.94 4.16
N TYR A 213 16.07 -9.04 4.48
CA TYR A 213 17.48 -9.25 4.12
C TYR A 213 17.67 -9.27 2.60
N GLU A 214 16.84 -10.01 1.88
CA GLU A 214 16.87 -10.06 0.40
C GLU A 214 16.57 -8.70 -0.22
N PHE A 215 15.56 -8.00 0.33
CA PHE A 215 15.22 -6.65 -0.12
C PHE A 215 16.43 -5.69 0.02
N ILE A 216 17.08 -5.66 1.19
CA ILE A 216 18.24 -4.80 1.43
C ILE A 216 19.40 -5.16 0.51
N LYS A 217 19.65 -6.47 0.31
CA LYS A 217 20.69 -6.97 -0.61
C LYS A 217 20.44 -6.50 -2.04
N ILE A 218 19.23 -6.72 -2.57
CA ILE A 218 18.83 -6.30 -3.92
C ILE A 218 18.95 -4.79 -4.08
N MET A 219 18.49 -4.01 -3.09
CA MET A 219 18.61 -2.55 -3.11
C MET A 219 20.07 -2.10 -3.14
N GLY A 220 20.96 -2.78 -2.41
CA GLY A 220 22.40 -2.51 -2.45
C GLY A 220 23.03 -2.80 -3.81
N GLU A 221 22.63 -3.90 -4.46
CA GLU A 221 23.08 -4.25 -5.82
C GLU A 221 22.54 -3.25 -6.87
N LEU A 222 21.27 -2.89 -6.76
CA LEU A 222 20.66 -1.89 -7.65
C LEU A 222 21.29 -0.51 -7.50
N ALA A 223 21.64 -0.11 -6.27
CA ALA A 223 22.30 1.17 -6.03
C ALA A 223 23.68 1.24 -6.70
N LYS A 224 24.44 0.13 -6.69
CA LYS A 224 25.73 0.04 -7.42
C LYS A 224 25.50 0.13 -8.92
N LYS A 225 24.59 -0.69 -9.46
CA LYS A 225 24.27 -0.68 -10.90
C LYS A 225 23.72 0.68 -11.36
N LYS A 226 22.93 1.34 -10.52
CA LYS A 226 22.44 2.69 -10.81
C LYS A 226 23.59 3.68 -10.95
N LYS A 227 24.57 3.64 -10.04
CA LYS A 227 25.74 4.52 -10.11
C LYS A 227 26.54 4.27 -11.38
N GLU A 228 26.82 3.01 -11.71
CA GLU A 228 27.51 2.64 -12.97
C GLU A 228 26.72 3.10 -14.21
N TYR A 229 25.39 2.97 -14.17
CA TYR A 229 24.53 3.44 -15.26
C TYR A 229 24.51 4.97 -15.39
N GLU A 230 24.51 5.70 -14.29
CA GLU A 230 24.55 7.18 -14.28
C GLU A 230 25.82 7.71 -14.98
N GLU A 231 26.95 7.02 -14.85
CA GLU A 231 28.20 7.37 -15.53
C GLU A 231 28.11 7.25 -17.06
N VAL A 232 27.37 6.26 -17.57
CA VAL A 232 27.29 5.97 -19.01
C VAL A 232 25.95 6.31 -19.65
N GLY A 233 24.91 6.61 -18.84
CA GLY A 233 23.53 6.74 -19.29
C GLY A 233 23.31 7.82 -20.35
N GLU A 234 23.92 8.98 -20.20
CA GLU A 234 23.82 10.07 -21.17
C GLU A 234 24.50 9.71 -22.49
N ALA A 235 25.67 9.08 -22.43
CA ALA A 235 26.37 8.60 -23.61
C ALA A 235 25.58 7.53 -24.35
N LEU A 236 24.98 6.59 -23.63
CA LEU A 236 24.12 5.54 -24.20
C LEU A 236 22.86 6.13 -24.85
N ALA A 237 22.23 7.12 -24.23
CA ALA A 237 21.09 7.83 -24.82
C ALA A 237 21.48 8.54 -26.12
N ALA A 238 22.65 9.21 -26.14
CA ALA A 238 23.20 9.86 -27.31
C ALA A 238 23.49 8.87 -28.46
N VAL A 239 24.04 7.68 -28.14
CA VAL A 239 24.26 6.60 -29.12
C VAL A 239 22.94 6.15 -29.73
N LYS A 240 21.91 5.93 -28.92
CA LYS A 240 20.58 5.49 -29.42
C LYS A 240 19.97 6.54 -30.36
N GLN A 241 20.12 7.81 -30.04
CA GLN A 241 19.52 8.91 -30.79
C GLN A 241 20.34 9.34 -32.02
N ARG A 242 21.67 9.48 -31.86
CA ARG A 242 22.56 10.09 -32.85
C ARG A 242 23.60 9.14 -33.43
N GLY A 243 23.67 7.93 -32.94
CA GLY A 243 24.65 6.91 -33.34
C GLY A 243 26.02 7.05 -32.68
N TYR A 244 26.25 8.08 -31.84
CA TYR A 244 27.53 8.32 -31.19
C TYR A 244 27.33 8.97 -29.81
N GLY A 245 28.04 8.46 -28.80
CA GLY A 245 28.03 8.97 -27.43
C GLY A 245 29.42 8.91 -26.80
N VAL A 246 29.69 9.82 -25.87
CA VAL A 246 30.98 9.94 -25.20
C VAL A 246 30.75 10.03 -23.70
N VAL A 247 31.47 9.19 -22.95
CA VAL A 247 31.61 9.33 -21.50
C VAL A 247 32.89 10.13 -21.26
N THR A 248 32.74 11.32 -20.73
CA THR A 248 33.89 12.17 -20.38
C THR A 248 34.53 11.70 -19.08
N PRO A 249 35.88 11.82 -18.98
CA PRO A 249 36.56 11.41 -17.75
C PRO A 249 36.15 12.25 -16.53
N THR A 250 36.16 11.63 -15.38
CA THR A 250 35.98 12.30 -14.11
C THR A 250 37.27 13.02 -13.70
N LYS A 251 37.16 13.92 -12.70
CA LYS A 251 38.33 14.65 -12.18
C LYS A 251 39.38 13.71 -11.60
N GLU A 252 38.95 12.59 -11.04
CA GLU A 252 39.80 11.58 -10.42
C GLU A 252 40.62 10.78 -11.45
N GLU A 253 40.14 10.69 -12.68
CA GLU A 253 40.81 9.99 -13.79
C GLU A 253 41.80 10.89 -14.56
N ILE A 254 41.77 12.20 -14.30
CA ILE A 254 42.67 13.15 -14.98
C ILE A 254 44.03 13.10 -14.32
N VAL A 255 45.04 12.74 -15.11
CA VAL A 255 46.45 12.75 -14.69
C VAL A 255 47.11 14.02 -15.25
N LEU A 256 47.64 14.82 -14.35
CA LEU A 256 48.42 16.03 -14.73
C LEU A 256 49.91 15.69 -14.83
N GLU A 257 50.53 16.07 -15.97
CA GLU A 257 51.98 16.02 -16.12
C GLU A 257 52.64 17.21 -15.39
N GLU A 258 53.92 17.10 -15.12
CA GLU A 258 54.68 18.21 -14.50
C GLU A 258 54.64 19.45 -15.41
N PRO A 259 54.39 20.65 -14.83
CA PRO A 259 54.41 21.90 -15.61
C PRO A 259 55.79 22.18 -16.22
N GLN A 260 55.78 22.54 -17.52
CA GLN A 260 57.00 22.85 -18.24
C GLN A 260 57.05 24.31 -18.66
N ILE A 261 58.22 24.96 -18.53
CA ILE A 261 58.41 26.31 -19.05
C ILE A 261 58.61 26.25 -20.58
N VAL A 262 57.78 26.99 -21.31
CA VAL A 262 57.85 27.08 -22.77
C VAL A 262 58.15 28.53 -23.18
N LYS A 263 58.96 28.70 -24.23
CA LYS A 263 59.30 30.01 -24.76
C LYS A 263 58.48 30.34 -26.00
N HIS A 264 57.74 31.45 -25.99
CA HIS A 264 56.98 31.98 -27.10
C HIS A 264 57.56 33.32 -27.56
N GLY A 265 58.41 33.30 -28.57
CA GLY A 265 59.13 34.47 -28.99
C GLY A 265 60.04 35.06 -27.91
N SER A 266 59.78 36.29 -27.46
CA SER A 266 60.49 36.92 -26.34
C SER A 266 59.90 36.70 -24.94
N LYS A 267 58.74 35.96 -24.86
CA LYS A 267 58.02 35.71 -23.60
C LYS A 267 58.10 34.26 -23.21
N TYR A 268 57.98 34.00 -21.88
CA TYR A 268 57.91 32.67 -21.31
C TYR A 268 56.49 32.39 -20.81
N GLY A 269 56.03 31.18 -20.97
CA GLY A 269 54.76 30.67 -20.47
C GLY A 269 54.96 29.35 -19.74
N VAL A 270 53.93 28.86 -19.07
CA VAL A 270 53.87 27.52 -18.46
C VAL A 270 52.97 26.66 -19.29
N LYS A 271 53.46 25.51 -19.72
CA LYS A 271 52.66 24.48 -20.42
C LYS A 271 52.27 23.41 -19.37
N ILE A 272 50.98 23.20 -19.25
CA ILE A 272 50.40 22.12 -18.41
C ILE A 272 49.80 21.12 -19.39
N LYS A 273 50.15 19.86 -19.25
CA LYS A 273 49.49 18.75 -19.95
C LYS A 273 48.67 17.93 -19.01
N ALA A 274 47.52 17.46 -19.47
CA ALA A 274 46.67 16.54 -18.78
C ALA A 274 46.29 15.40 -19.71
N SER A 275 46.17 14.19 -19.20
CA SER A 275 45.67 13.03 -19.91
C SER A 275 44.60 12.34 -19.08
N ALA A 276 43.57 11.80 -19.73
CA ALA A 276 42.52 11.04 -19.08
C ALA A 276 41.90 10.10 -20.12
N PRO A 277 41.42 8.91 -19.70
CA PRO A 277 40.68 8.02 -20.57
C PRO A 277 39.28 8.58 -20.85
N SER A 278 38.78 8.37 -22.06
CA SER A 278 37.37 8.61 -22.41
C SER A 278 36.78 7.37 -23.05
N ILE A 279 35.47 7.16 -22.84
CA ILE A 279 34.77 6.02 -23.50
C ILE A 279 33.94 6.55 -24.65
N HIS A 280 34.18 6.00 -25.85
CA HIS A 280 33.43 6.34 -27.03
C HIS A 280 32.54 5.16 -27.46
N MET A 281 31.25 5.41 -27.56
CA MET A 281 30.25 4.41 -27.97
C MET A 281 29.74 4.75 -29.36
N ILE A 282 29.73 3.76 -30.26
CA ILE A 282 29.33 3.92 -31.65
C ILE A 282 28.25 2.89 -32.00
N ARG A 283 27.18 3.34 -32.62
CA ARG A 283 26.15 2.48 -33.20
C ARG A 283 26.50 2.16 -34.65
N ALA A 284 26.78 0.90 -34.93
CA ALA A 284 27.03 0.43 -36.27
C ALA A 284 25.90 -0.51 -36.75
N ASN A 285 25.56 -0.43 -38.03
CA ASN A 285 24.65 -1.36 -38.66
C ASN A 285 25.40 -2.63 -39.10
N ILE A 286 24.94 -3.78 -38.68
CA ILE A 286 25.46 -5.09 -39.10
C ILE A 286 24.45 -5.66 -40.11
N SER A 287 24.95 -6.30 -41.17
CA SER A 287 24.15 -7.12 -42.09
C SER A 287 24.69 -8.53 -42.12
N THR A 288 23.83 -9.54 -42.14
CA THR A 288 24.22 -10.93 -42.34
C THR A 288 23.49 -11.49 -43.54
N GLU A 289 24.10 -12.42 -44.20
CA GLU A 289 23.53 -13.16 -45.32
C GLU A 289 23.51 -14.63 -44.94
N ILE A 290 22.37 -15.29 -45.08
CA ILE A 290 22.19 -16.70 -44.81
C ILE A 290 21.76 -17.33 -46.12
N ALA A 291 22.59 -18.25 -46.62
CA ALA A 291 22.34 -18.96 -47.86
C ALA A 291 22.29 -20.46 -47.58
N PRO A 292 21.15 -21.02 -47.15
CA PRO A 292 21.01 -22.45 -46.98
C PRO A 292 21.11 -23.16 -48.34
N ILE A 293 22.04 -24.13 -48.46
CA ILE A 293 22.24 -24.88 -49.68
C ILE A 293 21.31 -26.08 -49.69
N VAL A 294 20.48 -26.23 -50.75
CA VAL A 294 19.41 -27.24 -50.83
C VAL A 294 19.59 -28.23 -52.01
N GLY A 295 20.53 -28.06 -52.88
CA GLY A 295 20.75 -28.98 -54.00
C GLY A 295 20.31 -28.44 -55.37
N GLU A 296 19.22 -28.93 -55.98
CA GLU A 296 18.77 -28.53 -57.32
C GLU A 296 17.95 -27.24 -57.31
N GLU A 297 17.89 -26.52 -58.43
CA GLU A 297 17.22 -25.21 -58.57
C GLU A 297 15.74 -25.24 -58.14
N TYR A 298 15.03 -26.34 -58.47
CA TYR A 298 13.63 -26.46 -58.08
C TYR A 298 13.45 -26.56 -56.54
N GLN A 299 14.38 -27.23 -55.84
CA GLN A 299 14.35 -27.32 -54.38
C GLN A 299 14.61 -25.94 -53.72
N ALA A 300 15.44 -25.11 -54.35
CA ALA A 300 15.65 -23.76 -53.87
C ALA A 300 14.41 -22.89 -54.06
N LYS A 301 13.66 -23.09 -55.16
CA LYS A 301 12.37 -22.42 -55.38
C LYS A 301 11.31 -22.89 -54.36
N ASP A 302 11.21 -24.19 -54.14
CA ASP A 302 10.27 -24.75 -53.13
C ASP A 302 10.56 -24.21 -51.72
N LEU A 303 11.86 -24.07 -51.34
CA LEU A 303 12.26 -23.47 -50.07
C LEU A 303 11.90 -21.97 -49.98
N MET A 304 12.11 -21.25 -51.10
CA MET A 304 11.73 -19.82 -51.15
C MET A 304 10.20 -19.65 -50.99
N ASP A 305 9.42 -20.42 -51.72
CA ASP A 305 7.95 -20.43 -51.63
C ASP A 305 7.47 -20.83 -50.23
N TYR A 306 8.15 -21.78 -49.57
CA TYR A 306 7.86 -22.19 -48.20
C TYR A 306 8.11 -21.05 -47.19
N ILE A 307 9.21 -20.30 -47.32
CA ILE A 307 9.52 -19.14 -46.49
C ILE A 307 8.50 -18.02 -46.70
N GLU A 308 8.13 -17.75 -47.98
CA GLU A 308 7.13 -16.72 -48.31
C GLU A 308 5.72 -17.12 -47.82
N GLN A 309 5.35 -18.38 -47.90
CA GLN A 309 4.03 -18.85 -47.40
C GLN A 309 3.92 -18.77 -45.86
N GLY A 310 5.03 -19.01 -45.13
CA GLY A 310 5.03 -18.84 -43.68
C GLY A 310 4.73 -17.39 -43.21
N SER A 311 4.86 -16.40 -44.12
CA SER A 311 4.47 -15.01 -43.82
C SER A 311 2.98 -14.68 -44.06
N ASN A 312 2.24 -15.59 -44.73
CA ASN A 312 0.87 -15.35 -45.18
C ASN A 312 -0.23 -15.98 -44.30
N GLN A 313 0.15 -16.77 -43.27
CA GLN A 313 -0.82 -17.39 -42.37
C GLN A 313 -1.15 -16.48 -41.19
N PRO A 314 -2.43 -16.30 -40.80
CA PRO A 314 -2.82 -15.48 -39.66
C PRO A 314 -2.25 -16.07 -38.35
N GLY A 315 -1.31 -15.35 -37.72
CA GLY A 315 -0.71 -15.73 -36.44
C GLY A 315 0.67 -16.37 -36.54
N GLU A 316 1.17 -16.69 -37.75
CA GLU A 316 2.55 -17.17 -37.97
C GLU A 316 3.41 -16.03 -38.57
N SER A 317 4.65 -15.93 -38.11
CA SER A 317 5.64 -14.97 -38.60
C SER A 317 6.67 -15.68 -39.46
N MET A 318 7.20 -15.02 -40.49
CA MET A 318 8.35 -15.52 -41.28
C MET A 318 9.51 -15.98 -40.35
N TRP A 319 9.65 -15.39 -39.19
CA TRP A 319 10.68 -15.74 -38.18
C TRP A 319 10.54 -17.15 -37.62
N ASP A 320 9.30 -17.68 -37.59
CA ASP A 320 8.99 -18.99 -37.01
C ASP A 320 9.18 -20.14 -38.00
N VAL A 321 9.43 -19.82 -39.27
CA VAL A 321 9.67 -20.81 -40.33
C VAL A 321 10.91 -21.68 -40.02
N ASN A 322 10.73 -22.99 -39.96
CA ASN A 322 11.80 -23.92 -39.66
C ASN A 322 12.57 -24.33 -40.93
N ILE A 323 13.87 -24.05 -40.94
CA ILE A 323 14.79 -24.39 -42.01
C ILE A 323 15.84 -25.34 -41.42
N PHE A 324 15.81 -26.62 -41.81
CA PHE A 324 16.78 -27.66 -41.37
C PHE A 324 16.89 -27.79 -39.83
N GLY A 325 15.79 -27.70 -39.12
CA GLY A 325 15.74 -27.89 -37.66
C GLY A 325 16.02 -26.66 -36.82
N LYS A 326 16.22 -25.50 -37.45
CA LYS A 326 16.30 -24.16 -36.77
C LYS A 326 15.26 -23.22 -37.35
N THR A 327 14.71 -22.33 -36.54
CA THR A 327 13.86 -21.27 -37.05
C THR A 327 14.68 -20.22 -37.79
N LEU A 328 14.05 -19.48 -38.69
CA LEU A 328 14.70 -18.37 -39.39
C LEU A 328 15.24 -17.32 -38.40
N GLU A 329 14.52 -17.09 -37.31
CA GLU A 329 14.97 -16.24 -36.21
C GLU A 329 16.30 -16.73 -35.61
N GLN A 330 16.41 -18.00 -35.31
CA GLN A 330 17.63 -18.60 -34.76
C GLN A 330 18.81 -18.49 -35.75
N LEU A 331 18.57 -18.80 -37.05
CA LEU A 331 19.61 -18.71 -38.07
C LEU A 331 20.12 -17.28 -38.28
N VAL A 332 19.19 -16.30 -38.33
CA VAL A 332 19.55 -14.89 -38.49
C VAL A 332 20.23 -14.40 -37.23
N GLY A 333 19.70 -14.75 -36.05
CA GLY A 333 20.27 -14.38 -34.74
C GLY A 333 21.72 -14.90 -34.60
N ASP A 334 21.96 -16.18 -34.88
CA ASP A 334 23.31 -16.77 -34.84
C ASP A 334 24.27 -16.06 -35.82
N GLY A 335 23.79 -15.76 -37.03
CA GLY A 335 24.57 -15.04 -38.05
C GLY A 335 24.93 -13.60 -37.63
N MET A 336 23.97 -12.85 -37.08
CA MET A 336 24.17 -11.52 -36.58
C MET A 336 25.12 -11.50 -35.37
N GLN A 337 24.93 -12.39 -34.41
CA GLN A 337 25.80 -12.51 -33.24
C GLN A 337 27.22 -12.84 -33.60
N THR A 338 27.41 -13.82 -34.54
CA THR A 338 28.73 -14.19 -35.04
C THR A 338 29.44 -13.00 -35.69
N LYS A 339 28.74 -12.19 -36.51
CA LYS A 339 29.31 -11.02 -37.13
C LYS A 339 29.64 -9.91 -36.13
N ALA A 340 28.76 -9.67 -35.13
CA ALA A 340 28.98 -8.67 -34.09
C ALA A 340 30.26 -8.97 -33.27
N LEU A 341 30.50 -10.26 -32.98
CA LEU A 341 31.63 -10.71 -32.15
C LEU A 341 32.92 -11.01 -32.97
N LYS A 342 32.89 -10.93 -34.32
CA LYS A 342 33.97 -11.36 -35.19
C LYS A 342 35.11 -10.35 -35.34
N MET A 343 35.04 -9.19 -34.70
CA MET A 343 36.11 -8.21 -34.72
C MET A 343 37.30 -8.77 -33.93
N THR A 344 38.43 -8.98 -34.62
CA THR A 344 39.66 -9.49 -34.01
C THR A 344 40.25 -8.46 -33.06
N ASP A 345 41.02 -8.92 -32.05
CA ASP A 345 41.70 -8.03 -31.09
C ASP A 345 42.59 -7.00 -31.80
N GLU A 346 43.27 -7.42 -32.92
CA GLU A 346 44.09 -6.53 -33.73
C GLU A 346 43.22 -5.42 -34.37
N SER A 347 42.02 -5.75 -34.87
CA SER A 347 41.11 -4.76 -35.45
C SER A 347 40.55 -3.81 -34.42
N GLN A 348 40.25 -4.30 -33.23
CA GLN A 348 39.83 -3.51 -32.11
C GLN A 348 40.90 -2.50 -31.69
N GLN A 349 42.16 -2.95 -31.57
CA GLN A 349 43.30 -2.10 -31.23
C GLN A 349 43.51 -1.02 -32.27
N LYS A 350 43.50 -1.38 -33.56
CA LYS A 350 43.63 -0.41 -34.67
C LYS A 350 42.53 0.65 -34.63
N LEU A 351 41.32 0.26 -34.31
CA LEU A 351 40.19 1.18 -34.19
C LEU A 351 40.41 2.13 -33.02
N GLN A 352 40.85 1.62 -31.88
CA GLN A 352 41.15 2.40 -30.68
C GLN A 352 42.28 3.42 -30.97
N ASP A 353 43.41 2.99 -31.52
CA ASP A 353 44.54 3.84 -31.86
C ASP A 353 44.12 4.94 -32.85
N THR A 354 43.24 4.60 -33.78
CA THR A 354 42.75 5.59 -34.78
C THR A 354 41.84 6.60 -34.11
N MET A 355 40.93 6.17 -33.22
CA MET A 355 40.07 7.10 -32.48
C MET A 355 40.89 8.02 -31.58
N GLU A 356 41.92 7.52 -30.90
CA GLU A 356 42.84 8.32 -30.11
C GLU A 356 43.53 9.40 -30.93
N LYS A 357 44.02 9.09 -32.12
CA LYS A 357 44.60 10.04 -33.06
C LYS A 357 43.58 11.10 -33.51
N ILE A 358 42.36 10.68 -33.88
CA ILE A 358 41.30 11.62 -34.31
C ILE A 358 40.95 12.61 -33.19
N ILE A 359 40.89 12.14 -31.94
CA ILE A 359 40.51 12.98 -30.79
C ILE A 359 41.66 13.97 -30.46
N ASN A 360 42.92 13.52 -30.47
CA ASN A 360 44.05 14.32 -30.02
C ASN A 360 44.64 15.20 -31.13
N GLU A 361 44.52 14.82 -32.42
CA GLU A 361 45.08 15.52 -33.57
C GLU A 361 44.04 16.38 -34.31
N SER A 362 43.21 17.14 -33.60
CA SER A 362 42.05 17.89 -34.13
C SER A 362 42.36 19.01 -35.13
N ASN A 363 43.23 18.78 -36.12
CA ASN A 363 43.60 19.74 -37.18
C ASN A 363 42.83 19.51 -38.51
N GLY A 364 41.69 18.84 -38.51
CA GLY A 364 40.86 18.70 -39.73
C GLY A 364 41.46 17.85 -40.84
N GLY A 365 42.47 17.04 -40.56
CA GLY A 365 43.11 16.15 -41.53
C GLY A 365 42.21 14.95 -41.90
N LEU A 366 42.36 14.49 -43.13
CA LEU A 366 41.71 13.28 -43.64
C LEU A 366 42.30 12.09 -42.88
N VAL A 367 41.46 11.40 -42.06
CA VAL A 367 41.89 10.17 -41.39
C VAL A 367 41.48 8.99 -42.26
N CYS A 368 42.45 8.24 -42.73
CA CYS A 368 42.23 6.97 -43.48
C CYS A 368 42.39 5.80 -42.51
N ILE A 369 41.30 5.06 -42.26
CA ILE A 369 41.32 3.84 -41.45
C ILE A 369 41.46 2.65 -42.41
N ILE A 370 42.60 1.95 -42.35
CA ILE A 370 42.83 0.67 -43.06
C ILE A 370 42.78 -0.43 -41.98
N ILE A 371 41.66 -1.16 -41.97
CA ILE A 371 41.42 -2.25 -41.04
C ILE A 371 41.93 -3.57 -41.67
#